data_5f2ea67b4ae784743645d78e00c48f1a
#
_entry.id   5f2ea67b4ae784743645d78e00c48f1a
#
_cell.length_a   1.000
_cell.length_b   1.000
_cell.length_c   1.000
_cell.angle_alpha   90.00
_cell.angle_beta   90.00
_cell.angle_gamma   90.00
#
_symmetry.space_group_name_H-M   'P 1'
#
loop_
_entity.id
_entity.type
_entity.pdbx_description
1 polymer ?
#
loop_
_entity_poly.entity_id
_entity_poly.type
_entity_poly.pdbx_seq_one_letter_code
_entity_poly.pdbx_strand_id
1 'polypeptide(L)'
;MAVTMAEITKLRKMTGAGMMDCKNALNEANGDIDKAMEIIRKKGQAVAAKRSDRDASEGCVLAKTTGEFAAIIALKCETDFVANNADFVALTQAILDAAVANKCQTLEEVKALPMGNGTVQDAVTGRSGITGEKMELDGYCFVEGAVTSVYNHQNKNGLCTIAAFNKDVDAQLAKQVAMQIAAMNPIAVDEDGVSEEIKQTEINVAIEKTKAELVQKAVDAALNKAGINPAHVDSEDHMESNKAKGWITDEDVAKAKEIIATVSAEKAANLPEAMIQNIAKGRLSKFLKEVCLLNQEDILDGKKTVREVLKAADPELKIVEFKRFTLRAE
;
A
#
# COMPACT_ATOMS: atom_id res chain seq x y z
N MET A 1 -14.94 -50.27 10.28
CA MET A 1 -16.28 -49.85 10.75
C MET A 1 -16.81 -48.79 9.82
N ALA A 2 -18.13 -48.75 9.59
CA ALA A 2 -18.69 -47.70 8.72
C ALA A 2 -18.63 -46.36 9.49
N VAL A 3 -18.05 -45.35 8.86
CA VAL A 3 -17.95 -43.98 9.41
C VAL A 3 -19.35 -43.38 9.53
N THR A 4 -19.69 -42.87 10.70
CA THR A 4 -21.01 -42.30 11.00
C THR A 4 -21.10 -40.82 10.64
N MET A 5 -22.33 -40.34 10.42
CA MET A 5 -22.56 -38.90 10.20
C MET A 5 -22.16 -38.03 11.40
N ALA A 6 -22.25 -38.57 12.61
CA ALA A 6 -21.84 -37.86 13.81
C ALA A 6 -20.32 -37.63 13.86
N GLU A 7 -19.51 -38.64 13.48
CA GLU A 7 -18.06 -38.54 13.38
C GLU A 7 -17.65 -37.56 12.26
N ILE A 8 -18.31 -37.61 11.08
CA ILE A 8 -18.09 -36.66 9.98
C ILE A 8 -18.38 -35.24 10.46
N THR A 9 -19.51 -35.02 11.12
CA THR A 9 -19.91 -33.70 11.62
C THR A 9 -18.95 -33.19 12.70
N LYS A 10 -18.46 -34.06 13.59
CA LYS A 10 -17.46 -33.73 14.60
C LYS A 10 -16.16 -33.29 13.94
N LEU A 11 -15.62 -34.08 13.03
CA LEU A 11 -14.38 -33.77 12.32
C LEU A 11 -14.50 -32.47 11.51
N ARG A 12 -15.65 -32.25 10.86
CA ARG A 12 -15.94 -31.01 10.14
C ARG A 12 -15.93 -29.78 11.06
N LYS A 13 -16.52 -29.87 12.23
CA LYS A 13 -16.50 -28.78 13.25
C LYS A 13 -15.07 -28.48 13.72
N MET A 14 -14.23 -29.50 13.82
CA MET A 14 -12.85 -29.37 14.29
C MET A 14 -11.91 -28.81 13.21
N THR A 15 -12.15 -29.15 11.93
CA THR A 15 -11.23 -28.86 10.83
C THR A 15 -11.73 -27.78 9.86
N GLY A 16 -13.06 -27.54 9.82
CA GLY A 16 -13.69 -26.70 8.80
C GLY A 16 -13.75 -27.32 7.40
N ALA A 17 -13.20 -28.52 7.21
CA ALA A 17 -13.13 -29.19 5.90
C ALA A 17 -14.51 -29.60 5.37
N GLY A 18 -14.60 -29.83 4.06
CA GLY A 18 -15.82 -30.29 3.40
C GLY A 18 -16.29 -31.65 3.91
N MET A 19 -17.61 -31.90 3.87
CA MET A 19 -18.20 -33.17 4.35
C MET A 19 -17.57 -34.42 3.70
N MET A 20 -17.31 -34.33 2.39
CA MET A 20 -16.70 -35.46 1.65
C MET A 20 -15.24 -35.68 2.03
N ASP A 21 -14.50 -34.59 2.27
CA ASP A 21 -13.11 -34.67 2.73
C ASP A 21 -13.02 -35.29 4.12
N CYS A 22 -13.89 -34.86 5.04
CA CYS A 22 -14.00 -35.46 6.38
C CYS A 22 -14.37 -36.94 6.31
N LYS A 23 -15.34 -37.33 5.47
CA LYS A 23 -15.73 -38.73 5.26
C LYS A 23 -14.56 -39.56 4.72
N ASN A 24 -13.88 -39.06 3.69
CA ASN A 24 -12.74 -39.76 3.08
C ASN A 24 -11.58 -39.92 4.07
N ALA A 25 -11.23 -38.85 4.79
CA ALA A 25 -10.18 -38.89 5.80
C ALA A 25 -10.50 -39.86 6.97
N LEU A 26 -11.75 -39.88 7.44
CA LEU A 26 -12.18 -40.85 8.47
C LEU A 26 -12.15 -42.29 7.96
N ASN A 27 -12.56 -42.56 6.72
CA ASN A 27 -12.46 -43.88 6.12
C ASN A 27 -11.01 -44.35 6.04
N GLU A 28 -10.09 -43.49 5.53
CA GLU A 28 -8.66 -43.76 5.46
C GLU A 28 -8.03 -43.98 6.84
N ALA A 29 -8.47 -43.21 7.83
CA ALA A 29 -8.03 -43.31 9.21
C ALA A 29 -8.73 -44.45 10.02
N ASN A 30 -9.60 -45.26 9.38
CA ASN A 30 -10.39 -46.30 10.06
C ASN A 30 -11.21 -45.79 11.26
N GLY A 31 -11.74 -44.56 11.17
CA GLY A 31 -12.53 -43.90 12.21
C GLY A 31 -11.72 -43.16 13.27
N ASP A 32 -10.39 -43.16 13.20
CA ASP A 32 -9.53 -42.45 14.11
C ASP A 32 -9.54 -40.94 13.77
N ILE A 33 -10.10 -40.12 14.65
CA ILE A 33 -10.28 -38.66 14.43
C ILE A 33 -8.94 -37.95 14.35
N ASP A 34 -7.94 -38.28 15.13
CA ASP A 34 -6.64 -37.60 15.16
C ASP A 34 -5.86 -37.89 13.87
N LYS A 35 -5.88 -39.14 13.42
CA LYS A 35 -5.30 -39.50 12.12
C LYS A 35 -6.05 -38.86 10.97
N ALA A 36 -7.37 -38.75 11.02
CA ALA A 36 -8.17 -38.07 10.02
C ALA A 36 -7.86 -36.56 9.94
N MET A 37 -7.65 -35.92 11.08
CA MET A 37 -7.16 -34.52 11.11
C MET A 37 -5.80 -34.36 10.44
N GLU A 38 -4.87 -35.29 10.68
CA GLU A 38 -3.54 -35.26 10.05
C GLU A 38 -3.64 -35.46 8.51
N ILE A 39 -4.53 -36.34 8.05
CA ILE A 39 -4.78 -36.53 6.60
C ILE A 39 -5.31 -35.25 5.97
N ILE A 40 -6.28 -34.57 6.61
CA ILE A 40 -6.81 -33.29 6.16
C ILE A 40 -5.71 -32.21 6.12
N ARG A 41 -4.85 -32.16 7.15
CA ARG A 41 -3.72 -31.23 7.20
C ARG A 41 -2.73 -31.47 6.04
N LYS A 42 -2.33 -32.71 5.79
CA LYS A 42 -1.45 -33.07 4.67
C LYS A 42 -2.07 -32.73 3.30
N LYS A 43 -3.39 -32.93 3.15
CA LYS A 43 -4.12 -32.53 1.96
C LYS A 43 -4.08 -31.00 1.78
N GLY A 44 -4.28 -30.22 2.85
CA GLY A 44 -4.16 -28.78 2.85
C GLY A 44 -2.77 -28.29 2.41
N GLN A 45 -1.72 -28.90 2.92
CA GLN A 45 -0.33 -28.62 2.54
C GLN A 45 -0.09 -28.91 1.04
N ALA A 46 -0.62 -30.02 0.51
CA ALA A 46 -0.50 -30.37 -0.90
C ALA A 46 -1.23 -29.38 -1.81
N VAL A 47 -2.40 -28.86 -1.40
CA VAL A 47 -3.13 -27.81 -2.11
C VAL A 47 -2.33 -26.51 -2.10
N ALA A 48 -1.85 -26.07 -0.95
CA ALA A 48 -1.05 -24.86 -0.81
C ALA A 48 0.22 -24.92 -1.67
N ALA A 49 0.93 -26.06 -1.67
CA ALA A 49 2.12 -26.26 -2.51
C ALA A 49 1.83 -26.17 -4.01
N LYS A 50 0.69 -26.72 -4.47
CA LYS A 50 0.27 -26.64 -5.88
C LYS A 50 -0.18 -25.23 -6.32
N ARG A 51 -0.43 -24.35 -5.38
CA ARG A 51 -0.91 -22.99 -5.61
C ARG A 51 0.15 -21.92 -5.30
N SER A 52 1.36 -22.34 -4.98
CA SER A 52 2.44 -21.43 -4.54
C SER A 52 2.81 -20.37 -5.59
N ASP A 53 2.63 -20.69 -6.88
CA ASP A 53 2.91 -19.81 -8.02
C ASP A 53 1.73 -18.90 -8.42
N ARG A 54 0.56 -19.04 -7.75
CA ARG A 54 -0.58 -18.17 -7.98
C ARG A 54 -0.37 -16.80 -7.36
N ASP A 55 -1.07 -15.81 -7.88
CA ASP A 55 -1.14 -14.47 -7.29
C ASP A 55 -2.28 -14.39 -6.27
N ALA A 56 -1.99 -13.87 -5.09
CA ALA A 56 -2.96 -13.60 -4.02
C ALA A 56 -3.09 -12.08 -3.85
N SER A 57 -3.92 -11.45 -4.65
CA SER A 57 -4.12 -9.99 -4.69
C SER A 57 -5.29 -9.50 -3.85
N GLU A 58 -6.22 -10.40 -3.51
CA GLU A 58 -7.35 -10.10 -2.61
C GLU A 58 -7.02 -10.48 -1.16
N GLY A 59 -7.88 -10.13 -0.20
CA GLY A 59 -7.65 -10.51 1.19
C GLY A 59 -8.40 -9.67 2.22
N CYS A 60 -7.95 -9.81 3.47
CA CYS A 60 -8.50 -9.11 4.63
C CYS A 60 -7.38 -8.44 5.42
N VAL A 61 -7.46 -7.12 5.56
CA VAL A 61 -6.56 -6.29 6.36
C VAL A 61 -7.30 -5.84 7.61
N LEU A 62 -6.77 -6.16 8.77
CA LEU A 62 -7.34 -5.76 10.06
C LEU A 62 -6.29 -5.09 10.93
N ALA A 63 -6.73 -4.17 11.79
CA ALA A 63 -5.90 -3.49 12.76
C ALA A 63 -6.51 -3.58 14.17
N LYS A 64 -5.66 -3.68 15.19
CA LYS A 64 -6.05 -3.72 16.59
C LYS A 64 -5.03 -2.98 17.45
N THR A 65 -5.54 -2.32 18.51
CA THR A 65 -4.74 -1.71 19.57
C THR A 65 -5.02 -2.36 20.93
N THR A 66 -4.03 -2.38 21.80
CA THR A 66 -4.14 -2.66 23.25
C THR A 66 -3.82 -1.43 24.11
N GLY A 67 -3.85 -0.25 23.54
CA GLY A 67 -3.48 0.99 24.20
C GLY A 67 -2.06 1.42 23.82
N GLU A 68 -1.04 0.72 24.28
CA GLU A 68 0.37 1.04 24.02
C GLU A 68 0.93 0.38 22.74
N PHE A 69 0.32 -0.71 22.30
CA PHE A 69 0.74 -1.48 21.13
C PHE A 69 -0.41 -1.59 20.13
N ALA A 70 -0.14 -1.32 18.86
CA ALA A 70 -1.08 -1.58 17.78
C ALA A 70 -0.41 -2.33 16.63
N ALA A 71 -1.16 -3.22 15.97
CA ALA A 71 -0.67 -3.94 14.81
C ALA A 71 -1.70 -4.00 13.69
N ILE A 72 -1.20 -4.22 12.47
CA ILE A 72 -1.97 -4.55 11.26
C ILE A 72 -1.56 -5.93 10.81
N ILE A 73 -2.55 -6.73 10.42
CA ILE A 73 -2.38 -8.01 9.75
C ILE A 73 -3.03 -7.94 8.37
N ALA A 74 -2.40 -8.53 7.37
CA ALA A 74 -2.99 -8.78 6.06
C ALA A 74 -2.87 -10.26 5.71
N LEU A 75 -4.01 -10.94 5.65
CA LEU A 75 -4.13 -12.30 5.13
C LEU A 75 -4.68 -12.21 3.71
N LYS A 76 -3.92 -12.68 2.73
CA LYS A 76 -4.24 -12.61 1.31
C LYS A 76 -4.84 -13.92 0.79
N CYS A 77 -5.62 -13.83 -0.27
CA CYS A 77 -6.23 -14.93 -1.02
C CYS A 77 -6.38 -14.57 -2.51
N GLU A 78 -6.84 -15.53 -3.33
CA GLU A 78 -6.95 -15.31 -4.78
C GLU A 78 -8.19 -14.48 -5.16
N THR A 79 -9.33 -14.65 -4.43
CA THR A 79 -10.62 -14.04 -4.81
C THR A 79 -11.27 -13.23 -3.68
N ASP A 80 -12.07 -12.24 -4.07
CA ASP A 80 -12.91 -11.44 -3.17
C ASP A 80 -13.99 -12.28 -2.48
N PHE A 81 -14.47 -13.37 -3.08
CA PHE A 81 -15.40 -14.30 -2.46
C PHE A 81 -14.82 -14.92 -1.19
N VAL A 82 -13.55 -15.34 -1.24
CA VAL A 82 -12.85 -15.88 -0.07
C VAL A 82 -12.51 -14.76 0.92
N ALA A 83 -12.05 -13.61 0.44
CA ALA A 83 -11.73 -12.46 1.27
C ALA A 83 -12.92 -12.00 2.15
N ASN A 84 -14.13 -12.07 1.59
CA ASN A 84 -15.38 -11.71 2.30
C ASN A 84 -16.01 -12.87 3.08
N ASN A 85 -15.44 -14.07 3.05
CA ASN A 85 -15.96 -15.22 3.79
C ASN A 85 -15.78 -15.01 5.30
N ALA A 86 -16.85 -15.25 6.08
CA ALA A 86 -16.85 -15.02 7.52
C ALA A 86 -15.75 -15.80 8.25
N ASP A 87 -15.48 -17.05 7.87
CA ASP A 87 -14.43 -17.86 8.49
C ASP A 87 -13.02 -17.36 8.13
N PHE A 88 -12.85 -16.77 6.94
CA PHE A 88 -11.57 -16.16 6.52
C PHE A 88 -11.30 -14.89 7.33
N VAL A 89 -12.30 -14.03 7.46
CA VAL A 89 -12.22 -12.82 8.31
C VAL A 89 -11.99 -13.19 9.78
N ALA A 90 -12.68 -14.23 10.28
CA ALA A 90 -12.50 -14.73 11.66
C ALA A 90 -11.08 -15.28 11.90
N LEU A 91 -10.50 -15.99 10.92
CA LEU A 91 -9.12 -16.45 11.00
C LEU A 91 -8.15 -15.25 11.03
N THR A 92 -8.35 -14.27 10.17
CA THR A 92 -7.53 -13.04 10.15
C THR A 92 -7.60 -12.32 11.50
N GLN A 93 -8.80 -12.21 12.09
CA GLN A 93 -9.00 -11.61 13.42
C GLN A 93 -8.29 -12.41 14.51
N ALA A 94 -8.39 -13.74 14.49
CA ALA A 94 -7.73 -14.59 15.48
C ALA A 94 -6.19 -14.48 15.41
N ILE A 95 -5.63 -14.38 14.21
CA ILE A 95 -4.19 -14.14 14.00
C ILE A 95 -3.79 -12.78 14.56
N LEU A 96 -4.54 -11.72 14.26
CA LEU A 96 -4.29 -10.39 14.80
C LEU A 96 -4.37 -10.35 16.33
N ASP A 97 -5.37 -10.99 16.91
CA ASP A 97 -5.55 -11.08 18.37
C ASP A 97 -4.35 -11.76 19.03
N ALA A 98 -3.87 -12.86 18.46
CA ALA A 98 -2.70 -13.59 18.94
C ALA A 98 -1.42 -12.73 18.81
N ALA A 99 -1.23 -12.08 17.65
CA ALA A 99 -0.06 -11.22 17.40
C ALA A 99 0.01 -10.04 18.37
N VAL A 100 -1.11 -9.37 18.62
CA VAL A 100 -1.20 -8.22 19.54
C VAL A 100 -1.04 -8.66 20.99
N ALA A 101 -1.66 -9.79 21.40
CA ALA A 101 -1.51 -10.32 22.75
C ALA A 101 -0.06 -10.70 23.11
N ASN A 102 0.72 -11.13 22.12
CA ASN A 102 2.14 -11.48 22.27
C ASN A 102 3.09 -10.33 21.91
N LYS A 103 2.59 -9.17 21.48
CA LYS A 103 3.38 -8.02 21.04
C LYS A 103 4.47 -8.42 20.04
N CYS A 104 4.11 -9.22 19.02
CA CYS A 104 5.06 -9.73 18.04
C CYS A 104 5.78 -8.57 17.34
N GLN A 105 7.09 -8.73 17.09
CA GLN A 105 7.93 -7.73 16.44
C GLN A 105 8.15 -8.04 14.94
N THR A 106 7.93 -9.29 14.55
CA THR A 106 8.17 -9.76 13.18
C THR A 106 7.02 -10.62 12.67
N LEU A 107 6.88 -10.69 11.34
CA LEU A 107 5.93 -11.60 10.69
C LEU A 107 6.22 -13.07 11.02
N GLU A 108 7.49 -13.43 11.13
CA GLU A 108 7.89 -14.82 11.45
C GLU A 108 7.49 -15.22 12.87
N GLU A 109 7.57 -14.29 13.83
CA GLU A 109 7.02 -14.52 15.17
C GLU A 109 5.52 -14.77 15.11
N VAL A 110 4.76 -13.97 14.34
CA VAL A 110 3.33 -14.16 14.16
C VAL A 110 3.03 -15.53 13.57
N LYS A 111 3.72 -15.95 12.51
CA LYS A 111 3.55 -17.26 11.86
C LYS A 111 3.81 -18.43 12.79
N ALA A 112 4.73 -18.27 13.74
CA ALA A 112 5.12 -19.30 14.70
C ALA A 112 4.19 -19.39 15.92
N LEU A 113 3.30 -18.42 16.16
CA LEU A 113 2.39 -18.45 17.31
C LEU A 113 1.52 -19.69 17.30
N PRO A 114 1.25 -20.28 18.49
CA PRO A 114 0.31 -21.40 18.64
C PRO A 114 -1.11 -21.01 18.18
N MET A 115 -1.73 -21.83 17.34
CA MET A 115 -3.11 -21.65 16.89
C MET A 115 -3.77 -23.01 16.65
N GLY A 116 -4.81 -23.32 17.40
CA GLY A 116 -5.45 -24.63 17.36
C GLY A 116 -4.49 -25.77 17.71
N ASN A 117 -4.37 -26.76 16.83
CA ASN A 117 -3.46 -27.91 17.00
C ASN A 117 -2.10 -27.73 16.32
N GLY A 118 -1.73 -26.50 15.95
CA GLY A 118 -0.48 -26.20 15.26
C GLY A 118 -0.08 -24.73 15.46
N THR A 119 0.45 -24.14 14.42
CA THR A 119 0.84 -22.73 14.38
C THR A 119 -0.13 -21.89 13.54
N VAL A 120 0.03 -20.57 13.59
CA VAL A 120 -0.66 -19.65 12.67
C VAL A 120 -0.41 -20.05 11.22
N GLN A 121 0.85 -20.38 10.85
CA GLN A 121 1.18 -20.84 9.52
C GLN A 121 0.43 -22.12 9.13
N ASP A 122 0.29 -23.07 10.05
CA ASP A 122 -0.49 -24.28 9.82
C ASP A 122 -1.99 -23.98 9.62
N ALA A 123 -2.54 -23.02 10.37
CA ALA A 123 -3.93 -22.60 10.23
C ALA A 123 -4.20 -21.95 8.87
N VAL A 124 -3.28 -21.08 8.40
CA VAL A 124 -3.34 -20.47 7.07
C VAL A 124 -3.26 -21.53 5.96
N THR A 125 -2.31 -22.45 6.06
CA THR A 125 -2.16 -23.57 5.13
C THR A 125 -3.39 -24.50 5.12
N GLY A 126 -3.94 -24.77 6.30
CA GLY A 126 -5.18 -25.55 6.44
C GLY A 126 -6.36 -24.88 5.75
N ARG A 127 -6.48 -23.55 5.88
CA ARG A 127 -7.55 -22.78 5.24
C ARG A 127 -7.41 -22.79 3.71
N SER A 128 -6.18 -22.69 3.17
CA SER A 128 -5.90 -22.90 1.74
C SER A 128 -6.41 -24.25 1.24
N GLY A 129 -6.19 -25.31 2.02
CA GLY A 129 -6.70 -26.65 1.69
C GLY A 129 -8.24 -26.74 1.66
N ILE A 130 -8.94 -25.97 2.49
CA ILE A 130 -10.42 -25.95 2.56
C ILE A 130 -11.02 -25.21 1.38
N THR A 131 -10.47 -24.03 1.06
CA THR A 131 -10.99 -23.16 -0.01
C THR A 131 -10.51 -23.56 -1.39
N GLY A 132 -9.35 -24.23 -1.46
CA GLY A 132 -8.68 -24.55 -2.72
C GLY A 132 -7.97 -23.33 -3.33
N GLU A 133 -7.80 -22.23 -2.62
CA GLU A 133 -7.08 -21.02 -3.05
C GLU A 133 -5.73 -20.88 -2.36
N LYS A 134 -4.78 -20.19 -3.01
CA LYS A 134 -3.57 -19.72 -2.34
C LYS A 134 -3.97 -18.78 -1.21
N MET A 135 -3.35 -18.97 -0.06
CA MET A 135 -3.40 -18.04 1.06
C MET A 135 -2.01 -17.69 1.52
N GLU A 136 -1.81 -16.42 1.83
CA GLU A 136 -0.51 -15.88 2.21
C GLU A 136 -0.65 -14.87 3.33
N LEU A 137 0.01 -15.16 4.45
CA LEU A 137 0.19 -14.19 5.52
C LEU A 137 1.53 -13.50 5.28
N ASP A 138 1.51 -12.36 4.57
CA ASP A 138 2.71 -11.60 4.20
C ASP A 138 2.69 -10.13 4.67
N GLY A 139 1.55 -9.66 5.15
CA GLY A 139 1.39 -8.32 5.68
C GLY A 139 1.32 -8.30 7.20
N TYR A 140 2.37 -7.79 7.85
CA TYR A 140 2.41 -7.50 9.27
C TYR A 140 3.21 -6.23 9.52
N CYS A 141 2.65 -5.33 10.32
CA CYS A 141 3.37 -4.20 10.87
C CYS A 141 2.75 -3.79 12.20
N PHE A 142 3.55 -3.13 13.04
CA PHE A 142 3.15 -2.67 14.35
C PHE A 142 3.71 -1.29 14.65
N VAL A 143 3.17 -0.64 15.69
CA VAL A 143 3.69 0.57 16.32
C VAL A 143 3.56 0.45 17.84
N GLU A 144 4.46 1.10 18.57
CA GLU A 144 4.45 1.20 20.04
C GLU A 144 4.55 2.67 20.48
N GLY A 145 3.84 3.01 21.55
CA GLY A 145 3.87 4.35 22.13
C GLY A 145 3.10 4.42 23.45
N ALA A 146 3.02 5.59 24.04
CA ALA A 146 2.21 5.77 25.27
C ALA A 146 0.72 5.52 24.99
N VAL A 147 0.26 5.89 23.80
CA VAL A 147 -1.08 5.58 23.27
C VAL A 147 -0.97 5.26 21.79
N THR A 148 -1.78 4.32 21.31
CA THR A 148 -1.89 3.99 19.89
C THR A 148 -3.32 4.13 19.38
N SER A 149 -3.47 4.43 18.11
CA SER A 149 -4.77 4.55 17.42
C SER A 149 -4.79 3.66 16.18
N VAL A 150 -5.99 3.20 15.85
CA VAL A 150 -6.24 2.37 14.67
C VAL A 150 -7.41 2.89 13.86
N TYR A 151 -7.35 2.69 12.55
CA TYR A 151 -8.46 3.00 11.65
C TYR A 151 -8.56 1.95 10.55
N ASN A 152 -9.76 1.37 10.40
CA ASN A 152 -10.11 0.49 9.28
C ASN A 152 -10.99 1.29 8.32
N HIS A 153 -10.49 1.54 7.12
CA HIS A 153 -11.16 2.41 6.15
C HIS A 153 -12.49 1.81 5.67
N GLN A 154 -13.58 2.52 5.94
CA GLN A 154 -14.95 2.16 5.58
C GLN A 154 -15.39 0.77 6.11
N ASN A 155 -14.68 0.16 7.04
CA ASN A 155 -14.90 -1.21 7.53
C ASN A 155 -14.92 -2.27 6.40
N LYS A 156 -14.17 -2.02 5.30
CA LYS A 156 -14.10 -2.93 4.14
C LYS A 156 -12.91 -3.87 4.18
N ASN A 157 -12.13 -3.86 5.27
CA ASN A 157 -10.99 -4.75 5.48
C ASN A 157 -9.93 -4.75 4.35
N GLY A 158 -9.83 -3.67 3.59
CA GLY A 158 -8.87 -3.52 2.49
C GLY A 158 -7.76 -2.51 2.74
N LEU A 159 -7.96 -1.59 3.73
CA LEU A 159 -7.00 -0.58 4.13
C LEU A 159 -7.12 -0.32 5.62
N CYS A 160 -6.00 -0.44 6.34
CA CYS A 160 -5.89 -0.08 7.75
C CYS A 160 -4.69 0.84 7.99
N THR A 161 -4.82 1.67 9.04
CA THR A 161 -3.73 2.50 9.54
C THR A 161 -3.62 2.39 11.05
N ILE A 162 -2.41 2.55 11.56
CA ILE A 162 -2.09 2.63 12.98
C ILE A 162 -1.14 3.79 13.21
N ALA A 163 -1.28 4.47 14.35
CA ALA A 163 -0.41 5.55 14.77
C ALA A 163 -0.09 5.43 16.26
N ALA A 164 1.12 5.78 16.64
CA ALA A 164 1.60 5.82 18.02
C ALA A 164 1.89 7.25 18.44
N PHE A 165 1.58 7.59 19.70
CA PHE A 165 1.78 8.89 20.31
C PHE A 165 2.69 8.80 21.52
N ASN A 166 3.42 9.87 21.81
CA ASN A 166 4.39 9.94 22.91
C ASN A 166 3.73 10.09 24.30
N LYS A 167 2.45 10.44 24.33
CA LYS A 167 1.69 10.69 25.57
C LYS A 167 0.20 10.48 25.32
N ASP A 168 -0.59 10.60 26.37
CA ASP A 168 -2.05 10.52 26.28
C ASP A 168 -2.61 11.55 25.29
N VAL A 169 -3.62 11.14 24.54
CA VAL A 169 -4.24 11.93 23.48
C VAL A 169 -5.75 11.67 23.45
N ASP A 170 -6.52 12.71 23.16
CA ASP A 170 -7.95 12.55 22.95
C ASP A 170 -8.26 11.51 21.87
N ALA A 171 -9.17 10.58 22.15
CA ALA A 171 -9.48 9.45 21.27
C ALA A 171 -9.99 9.90 19.90
N GLN A 172 -10.70 11.03 19.81
CA GLN A 172 -11.21 11.55 18.55
C GLN A 172 -10.06 12.14 17.71
N LEU A 173 -9.15 12.87 18.34
CA LEU A 173 -7.94 13.39 17.69
C LEU A 173 -7.04 12.25 17.22
N ALA A 174 -6.81 11.24 18.04
CA ALA A 174 -6.02 10.07 17.66
C ALA A 174 -6.60 9.33 16.44
N LYS A 175 -7.95 9.18 16.41
CA LYS A 175 -8.66 8.61 15.26
C LYS A 175 -8.56 9.51 14.03
N GLN A 176 -8.67 10.83 14.18
CA GLN A 176 -8.51 11.80 13.09
C GLN A 176 -7.13 11.66 12.42
N VAL A 177 -6.06 11.54 13.21
CA VAL A 177 -4.71 11.29 12.69
C VAL A 177 -4.65 9.98 11.90
N ALA A 178 -5.21 8.88 12.42
CA ALA A 178 -5.25 7.61 11.70
C ALA A 178 -6.06 7.70 10.39
N MET A 179 -7.15 8.48 10.36
CA MET A 179 -7.92 8.77 9.15
C MET A 179 -7.13 9.62 8.15
N GLN A 180 -6.36 10.61 8.62
CA GLN A 180 -5.47 11.42 7.81
C GLN A 180 -4.44 10.55 7.08
N ILE A 181 -3.80 9.62 7.81
CA ILE A 181 -2.83 8.68 7.24
C ILE A 181 -3.48 7.80 6.16
N ALA A 182 -4.70 7.33 6.39
CA ALA A 182 -5.43 6.53 5.41
C ALA A 182 -5.76 7.31 4.12
N ALA A 183 -6.15 8.57 4.26
CA ALA A 183 -6.62 9.41 3.14
C ALA A 183 -5.46 10.00 2.33
N MET A 184 -4.41 10.47 3.00
CA MET A 184 -3.36 11.28 2.39
C MET A 184 -2.05 10.52 2.13
N ASN A 185 -1.97 9.25 2.52
CA ASN A 185 -0.83 8.36 2.28
C ASN A 185 0.56 9.00 2.53
N PRO A 186 0.83 9.57 3.71
CA PRO A 186 2.14 10.13 4.00
C PRO A 186 3.20 9.02 4.06
N ILE A 187 4.44 9.37 3.71
CA ILE A 187 5.59 8.43 3.78
C ILE A 187 6.42 8.61 5.05
N ALA A 188 6.29 9.75 5.73
CA ALA A 188 7.02 10.06 6.96
C ALA A 188 6.17 10.93 7.90
N VAL A 189 6.53 10.95 9.19
CA VAL A 189 5.89 11.83 10.18
C VAL A 189 6.21 13.29 9.85
N ASP A 190 7.48 13.58 9.61
CA ASP A 190 8.00 14.91 9.24
C ASP A 190 9.16 14.82 8.25
N GLU A 191 9.82 15.94 8.00
CA GLU A 191 10.91 16.06 7.03
C GLU A 191 12.16 15.25 7.43
N ASP A 192 12.38 15.05 8.72
CA ASP A 192 13.54 14.29 9.24
C ASP A 192 13.35 12.78 8.96
N GLY A 193 12.11 12.32 8.87
CA GLY A 193 11.76 10.95 8.52
C GLY A 193 11.89 10.62 7.02
N VAL A 194 12.07 11.62 6.15
CA VAL A 194 12.31 11.40 4.72
C VAL A 194 13.80 11.24 4.47
N SER A 195 14.22 10.11 3.89
CA SER A 195 15.64 9.84 3.64
C SER A 195 16.27 10.88 2.70
N GLU A 196 17.56 11.16 2.88
CA GLU A 196 18.32 12.07 2.00
C GLU A 196 18.36 11.56 0.55
N GLU A 197 18.31 10.24 0.35
CA GLU A 197 18.23 9.64 -0.98
C GLU A 197 16.93 10.01 -1.72
N ILE A 198 15.78 9.96 -1.02
CA ILE A 198 14.49 10.39 -1.57
C ILE A 198 14.54 11.89 -1.88
N LYS A 199 15.00 12.72 -0.93
CA LYS A 199 15.11 14.17 -1.13
C LYS A 199 16.00 14.51 -2.33
N GLN A 200 17.15 13.84 -2.46
CA GLN A 200 18.07 14.08 -3.59
C GLN A 200 17.49 13.62 -4.91
N THR A 201 16.76 12.50 -4.92
CA THR A 201 16.05 12.02 -6.11
C THR A 201 15.01 13.03 -6.58
N GLU A 202 14.20 13.57 -5.66
CA GLU A 202 13.21 14.61 -5.98
C GLU A 202 13.85 15.91 -6.47
N ILE A 203 14.97 16.32 -5.88
CA ILE A 203 15.75 17.48 -6.37
C ILE A 203 16.23 17.24 -7.79
N ASN A 204 16.81 16.07 -8.09
CA ASN A 204 17.34 15.75 -9.42
C ASN A 204 16.21 15.73 -10.46
N VAL A 205 15.09 15.09 -10.17
CA VAL A 205 13.89 15.10 -11.02
C VAL A 205 13.39 16.52 -11.24
N ALA A 206 13.34 17.34 -10.19
CA ALA A 206 12.92 18.73 -10.28
C ALA A 206 13.87 19.57 -11.15
N ILE A 207 15.19 19.35 -11.06
CA ILE A 207 16.21 20.01 -11.89
C ILE A 207 16.00 19.63 -13.34
N GLU A 208 15.95 18.34 -13.69
CA GLU A 208 15.79 17.87 -15.06
C GLU A 208 14.48 18.37 -15.69
N LYS A 209 13.38 18.31 -14.96
CA LYS A 209 12.10 18.83 -15.41
C LYS A 209 12.16 20.35 -15.65
N THR A 210 12.82 21.09 -14.74
CA THR A 210 12.96 22.55 -14.89
C THR A 210 13.84 22.92 -16.11
N LYS A 211 14.93 22.18 -16.34
CA LYS A 211 15.77 22.37 -17.53
C LYS A 211 14.96 22.14 -18.81
N ALA A 212 14.23 21.03 -18.88
CA ALA A 212 13.38 20.72 -20.04
C ALA A 212 12.30 21.79 -20.28
N GLU A 213 11.62 22.25 -19.22
CA GLU A 213 10.62 23.32 -19.32
C GLU A 213 11.21 24.66 -19.80
N LEU A 214 12.42 25.02 -19.36
CA LEU A 214 13.10 26.25 -19.81
C LEU A 214 13.53 26.18 -21.26
N VAL A 215 14.01 25.01 -21.70
CA VAL A 215 14.36 24.77 -23.11
C VAL A 215 13.10 24.83 -23.97
N GLN A 216 12.03 24.12 -23.59
CA GLN A 216 10.77 24.08 -24.32
C GLN A 216 10.16 25.49 -24.47
N LYS A 217 10.12 26.27 -23.38
CA LYS A 217 9.63 27.66 -23.44
C LYS A 217 10.44 28.54 -24.45
N ALA A 218 11.74 28.34 -24.53
CA ALA A 218 12.56 29.08 -25.47
C ALA A 218 12.27 28.64 -26.90
N VAL A 219 12.11 27.36 -27.17
CA VAL A 219 11.72 26.80 -28.46
C VAL A 219 10.36 27.32 -28.89
N ASP A 220 9.34 27.23 -27.99
CA ASP A 220 7.98 27.71 -28.27
C ASP A 220 7.96 29.20 -28.61
N ALA A 221 8.75 30.03 -27.90
CA ALA A 221 8.87 31.45 -28.17
C ALA A 221 9.51 31.72 -29.53
N ALA A 222 10.53 30.94 -29.90
CA ALA A 222 11.21 31.08 -31.21
C ALA A 222 10.30 30.62 -32.36
N LEU A 223 9.55 29.53 -32.20
CA LEU A 223 8.58 29.06 -33.19
C LEU A 223 7.47 30.08 -33.40
N ASN A 224 6.88 30.59 -32.31
CA ASN A 224 5.85 31.64 -32.39
C ASN A 224 6.37 32.92 -33.10
N LYS A 225 7.62 33.34 -32.82
CA LYS A 225 8.26 34.48 -33.50
C LYS A 225 8.46 34.22 -34.99
N ALA A 226 8.67 32.95 -35.39
CA ALA A 226 8.77 32.53 -36.76
C ALA A 226 7.41 32.35 -37.48
N GLY A 227 6.29 32.56 -36.77
CA GLY A 227 4.93 32.39 -37.28
C GLY A 227 4.45 30.94 -37.31
N ILE A 228 5.14 30.02 -36.62
CA ILE A 228 4.82 28.61 -36.56
C ILE A 228 4.19 28.31 -35.18
N ASN A 229 3.00 27.69 -35.20
CA ASN A 229 2.36 27.25 -33.95
C ASN A 229 3.11 26.04 -33.35
N PRO A 230 3.65 26.13 -32.11
CA PRO A 230 4.39 25.03 -31.49
C PRO A 230 3.61 23.72 -31.44
N ALA A 231 2.32 23.77 -31.19
CA ALA A 231 1.46 22.58 -31.12
C ALA A 231 1.29 21.83 -32.45
N HIS A 232 1.66 22.46 -33.57
CA HIS A 232 1.62 21.82 -34.88
C HIS A 232 2.90 21.06 -35.22
N VAL A 233 3.98 21.29 -34.47
CA VAL A 233 5.34 20.78 -34.74
C VAL A 233 6.02 20.16 -33.52
N ASP A 234 5.26 19.79 -32.51
CA ASP A 234 5.75 19.22 -31.23
C ASP A 234 6.18 17.75 -31.33
N SER A 235 5.76 17.05 -32.39
CA SER A 235 6.15 15.68 -32.69
C SER A 235 6.15 15.42 -34.20
N GLU A 236 6.88 14.39 -34.66
CA GLU A 236 6.89 13.95 -36.05
C GLU A 236 5.47 13.62 -36.54
N ASP A 237 4.68 12.90 -35.73
CA ASP A 237 3.31 12.53 -36.06
C ASP A 237 2.40 13.75 -36.23
N HIS A 238 2.57 14.79 -35.39
CA HIS A 238 1.83 16.04 -35.53
C HIS A 238 2.28 16.84 -36.76
N MET A 239 3.58 16.87 -37.07
CA MET A 239 4.08 17.49 -38.28
C MET A 239 3.46 16.85 -39.53
N GLU A 240 3.47 15.52 -39.63
CA GLU A 240 2.88 14.82 -40.78
C GLU A 240 1.37 15.02 -40.86
N SER A 241 0.65 14.86 -39.75
CA SER A 241 -0.82 15.04 -39.69
C SER A 241 -1.23 16.49 -40.06
N ASN A 242 -0.53 17.49 -39.52
CA ASN A 242 -0.90 18.88 -39.74
C ASN A 242 -0.49 19.37 -41.15
N LYS A 243 0.55 18.77 -41.73
CA LYS A 243 0.89 18.95 -43.15
C LYS A 243 -0.19 18.37 -44.06
N ALA A 244 -0.66 17.13 -43.76
CA ALA A 244 -1.76 16.51 -44.54
C ALA A 244 -3.06 17.34 -44.49
N LYS A 245 -3.31 18.05 -43.37
CA LYS A 245 -4.44 18.99 -43.21
C LYS A 245 -4.23 20.36 -43.85
N GLY A 246 -3.03 20.65 -44.39
CA GLY A 246 -2.69 21.95 -44.94
C GLY A 246 -2.50 23.08 -43.94
N TRP A 247 -2.29 22.74 -42.64
CA TRP A 247 -2.07 23.72 -41.57
C TRP A 247 -0.62 24.22 -41.52
N ILE A 248 0.32 23.43 -42.00
CA ILE A 248 1.74 23.73 -42.13
C ILE A 248 2.27 23.24 -43.49
N THR A 249 3.32 23.87 -43.99
CA THR A 249 3.99 23.50 -45.23
C THR A 249 5.27 22.69 -44.98
N ASP A 250 5.87 22.14 -46.06
CA ASP A 250 7.19 21.48 -45.97
C ASP A 250 8.28 22.47 -45.54
N GLU A 251 8.16 23.72 -45.93
CA GLU A 251 9.07 24.82 -45.55
C GLU A 251 8.93 25.12 -44.04
N ASP A 252 7.69 25.16 -43.52
CA ASP A 252 7.42 25.32 -42.08
C ASP A 252 8.01 24.19 -41.26
N VAL A 253 7.88 22.93 -41.71
CA VAL A 253 8.46 21.76 -41.05
C VAL A 253 9.99 21.84 -41.01
N ALA A 254 10.63 22.15 -42.15
CA ALA A 254 12.08 22.28 -42.23
C ALA A 254 12.58 23.38 -41.27
N LYS A 255 11.95 24.55 -41.32
CA LYS A 255 12.27 25.69 -40.47
C LYS A 255 12.01 25.38 -38.97
N ALA A 256 10.94 24.68 -38.65
CA ALA A 256 10.64 24.27 -37.27
C ALA A 256 11.73 23.33 -36.74
N LYS A 257 12.14 22.32 -37.50
CA LYS A 257 13.23 21.40 -37.12
C LYS A 257 14.55 22.11 -36.86
N GLU A 258 14.90 23.09 -37.70
CA GLU A 258 16.10 23.91 -37.53
C GLU A 258 16.02 24.77 -36.26
N ILE A 259 14.89 25.44 -36.02
CA ILE A 259 14.66 26.26 -34.82
C ILE A 259 14.73 25.38 -33.57
N ILE A 260 14.04 24.23 -33.55
CA ILE A 260 14.04 23.30 -32.43
C ILE A 260 15.45 22.85 -32.10
N ALA A 261 16.22 22.40 -33.10
CA ALA A 261 17.58 21.92 -32.89
C ALA A 261 18.51 23.02 -32.36
N THR A 262 18.52 24.18 -33.02
CA THR A 262 19.43 25.30 -32.70
C THR A 262 19.11 25.90 -31.33
N VAL A 263 17.84 26.26 -31.09
CA VAL A 263 17.41 26.92 -29.84
C VAL A 263 17.51 25.97 -28.64
N SER A 264 17.22 24.69 -28.85
CA SER A 264 17.39 23.69 -27.77
C SER A 264 18.86 23.59 -27.35
N ALA A 265 19.79 23.48 -28.32
CA ALA A 265 21.21 23.39 -28.03
C ALA A 265 21.75 24.65 -27.34
N GLU A 266 21.42 25.84 -27.88
CA GLU A 266 21.84 27.13 -27.32
C GLU A 266 21.29 27.33 -25.90
N LYS A 267 20.03 27.04 -25.70
CA LYS A 267 19.39 27.20 -24.38
C LYS A 267 19.92 26.22 -23.36
N ALA A 268 20.11 24.95 -23.75
CA ALA A 268 20.68 23.92 -22.86
C ALA A 268 22.10 24.27 -22.39
N ALA A 269 22.91 24.88 -23.28
CA ALA A 269 24.27 25.33 -22.93
C ALA A 269 24.29 26.58 -22.00
N ASN A 270 23.21 27.37 -21.97
CA ASN A 270 23.14 28.65 -21.26
C ASN A 270 21.97 28.68 -20.26
N LEU A 271 21.79 27.60 -19.50
CA LEU A 271 20.75 27.52 -18.47
C LEU A 271 21.13 28.32 -17.22
N PRO A 272 20.18 29.07 -16.61
CA PRO A 272 20.43 29.84 -15.39
C PRO A 272 20.43 28.92 -14.16
N GLU A 273 21.60 28.37 -13.82
CA GLU A 273 21.76 27.35 -12.76
C GLU A 273 21.17 27.77 -11.40
N ALA A 274 21.44 29.03 -10.96
CA ALA A 274 20.89 29.53 -9.70
C ALA A 274 19.35 29.56 -9.67
N MET A 275 18.72 29.87 -10.79
CA MET A 275 17.26 29.87 -10.91
C MET A 275 16.72 28.43 -10.89
N ILE A 276 17.39 27.49 -11.56
CA ILE A 276 17.01 26.06 -11.55
C ILE A 276 17.07 25.49 -10.14
N GLN A 277 18.16 25.77 -9.41
CA GLN A 277 18.32 25.32 -8.02
C GLN A 277 17.23 25.90 -7.10
N ASN A 278 16.86 27.16 -7.26
CA ASN A 278 15.78 27.76 -6.49
C ASN A 278 14.42 27.15 -6.79
N ILE A 279 14.12 26.85 -8.07
CA ILE A 279 12.89 26.16 -8.46
C ILE A 279 12.87 24.72 -7.90
N ALA A 280 13.99 24.00 -7.99
CA ALA A 280 14.11 22.65 -7.46
C ALA A 280 13.88 22.60 -5.94
N LYS A 281 14.44 23.55 -5.18
CA LYS A 281 14.17 23.72 -3.74
C LYS A 281 12.69 23.97 -3.46
N GLY A 282 12.04 24.83 -4.25
CA GLY A 282 10.62 25.12 -4.13
C GLY A 282 9.76 23.87 -4.41
N ARG A 283 10.13 23.04 -5.40
CA ARG A 283 9.46 21.76 -5.70
C ARG A 283 9.67 20.74 -4.60
N LEU A 284 10.89 20.63 -4.05
CA LEU A 284 11.14 19.78 -2.86
C LEU A 284 10.29 20.21 -1.67
N SER A 285 10.20 21.51 -1.38
CA SER A 285 9.34 22.00 -0.30
C SER A 285 7.88 21.64 -0.51
N LYS A 286 7.38 21.69 -1.75
CA LYS A 286 6.02 21.24 -2.08
C LYS A 286 5.86 19.74 -1.87
N PHE A 287 6.80 18.93 -2.37
CA PHE A 287 6.81 17.49 -2.15
C PHE A 287 6.76 17.15 -0.64
N LEU A 288 7.62 17.76 0.19
CA LEU A 288 7.63 17.52 1.62
C LEU A 288 6.31 17.94 2.32
N LYS A 289 5.59 18.93 1.80
CA LYS A 289 4.24 19.26 2.28
C LYS A 289 3.21 18.19 1.95
N GLU A 290 3.38 17.52 0.83
CA GLU A 290 2.44 16.47 0.40
C GLU A 290 2.72 15.12 1.09
N VAL A 291 3.99 14.78 1.34
CA VAL A 291 4.37 13.45 1.83
C VAL A 291 4.65 13.36 3.32
N CYS A 292 4.87 14.48 4.03
CA CYS A 292 5.08 14.48 5.48
C CYS A 292 3.77 14.71 6.21
N LEU A 293 3.37 13.74 7.06
CA LEU A 293 2.10 13.78 7.79
C LEU A 293 1.84 15.10 8.51
N LEU A 294 2.85 15.61 9.24
CA LEU A 294 2.71 16.86 10.01
C LEU A 294 2.57 18.11 9.14
N ASN A 295 2.99 18.06 7.89
CA ASN A 295 2.94 19.20 6.96
C ASN A 295 1.69 19.19 6.07
N GLN A 296 0.98 18.08 6.01
CA GLN A 296 -0.27 17.96 5.24
C GLN A 296 -1.36 18.85 5.85
N GLU A 297 -2.24 19.37 4.99
CA GLU A 297 -3.47 20.00 5.43
C GLU A 297 -4.38 18.96 6.10
N ASP A 298 -4.94 19.33 7.25
CA ASP A 298 -5.82 18.45 8.02
C ASP A 298 -7.11 18.15 7.26
N ILE A 299 -7.51 16.88 7.21
CA ILE A 299 -8.70 16.43 6.45
C ILE A 299 -10.04 16.98 6.96
N LEU A 300 -10.09 17.46 8.21
CA LEU A 300 -11.30 18.05 8.80
C LEU A 300 -11.24 19.58 8.82
N ASP A 301 -10.05 20.17 8.97
CA ASP A 301 -9.84 21.62 8.93
C ASP A 301 -8.73 21.95 7.92
N GLY A 302 -9.10 22.02 6.63
CA GLY A 302 -8.16 22.30 5.52
C GLY A 302 -7.45 23.66 5.58
N LYS A 303 -7.66 24.45 6.64
CA LYS A 303 -6.94 25.71 6.89
C LYS A 303 -5.74 25.53 7.82
N LYS A 304 -5.64 24.38 8.47
CA LYS A 304 -4.55 24.05 9.40
C LYS A 304 -3.80 22.82 8.92
N THR A 305 -2.53 22.77 9.25
CA THR A 305 -1.75 21.54 9.09
C THR A 305 -2.02 20.59 10.26
N VAL A 306 -1.75 19.29 10.05
CA VAL A 306 -1.79 18.29 11.14
C VAL A 306 -0.94 18.74 12.33
N ARG A 307 0.23 19.32 12.07
CA ARG A 307 1.12 19.92 13.11
C ARG A 307 0.42 20.98 13.97
N GLU A 308 -0.33 21.87 13.32
CA GLU A 308 -1.05 22.95 14.03
C GLU A 308 -2.22 22.39 14.83
N VAL A 309 -2.92 21.38 14.31
CA VAL A 309 -4.01 20.71 15.03
C VAL A 309 -3.48 20.01 16.29
N LEU A 310 -2.38 19.25 16.18
CA LEU A 310 -1.76 18.60 17.34
C LEU A 310 -1.28 19.59 18.37
N LYS A 311 -0.56 20.66 17.97
CA LYS A 311 -0.06 21.70 18.87
C LYS A 311 -1.18 22.48 19.56
N ALA A 312 -2.31 22.66 18.92
CA ALA A 312 -3.48 23.29 19.51
C ALA A 312 -4.12 22.45 20.62
N ALA A 313 -4.04 21.12 20.52
CA ALA A 313 -4.50 20.20 21.54
C ALA A 313 -3.51 20.10 22.71
N ASP A 314 -2.24 19.88 22.42
CA ASP A 314 -1.13 19.86 23.39
C ASP A 314 0.20 20.17 22.67
N PRO A 315 0.95 21.22 23.07
CA PRO A 315 2.22 21.57 22.44
C PRO A 315 3.30 20.49 22.48
N GLU A 316 3.23 19.56 23.45
CA GLU A 316 4.18 18.48 23.63
C GLU A 316 3.71 17.15 23.01
N LEU A 317 2.53 17.12 22.43
CA LEU A 317 1.99 15.93 21.76
C LEU A 317 2.73 15.69 20.45
N LYS A 318 3.23 14.47 20.28
CA LYS A 318 3.97 14.03 19.08
C LYS A 318 3.44 12.71 18.58
N ILE A 319 3.38 12.57 17.27
CA ILE A 319 3.26 11.25 16.60
C ILE A 319 4.67 10.64 16.59
N VAL A 320 4.81 9.45 17.17
CA VAL A 320 6.09 8.71 17.24
C VAL A 320 6.33 7.97 15.94
N GLU A 321 5.32 7.25 15.50
CA GLU A 321 5.36 6.42 14.30
C GLU A 321 3.95 6.16 13.80
N PHE A 322 3.85 5.82 12.53
CA PHE A 322 2.61 5.29 11.95
C PHE A 322 2.91 4.21 10.92
N LYS A 323 1.92 3.37 10.65
CA LYS A 323 1.93 2.43 9.52
C LYS A 323 0.60 2.50 8.78
N ARG A 324 0.66 2.23 7.50
CA ARG A 324 -0.48 2.09 6.60
C ARG A 324 -0.31 0.83 5.76
N PHE A 325 -1.34 0.04 5.66
CA PHE A 325 -1.35 -1.15 4.81
C PHE A 325 -2.61 -1.17 3.96
N THR A 326 -2.44 -1.43 2.66
CA THR A 326 -3.53 -1.57 1.70
C THR A 326 -3.30 -2.77 0.79
N LEU A 327 -4.38 -3.44 0.38
CA LEU A 327 -4.34 -4.47 -0.66
C LEU A 327 -4.43 -3.88 -2.08
N ARG A 328 -4.82 -2.62 -2.19
CA ARG A 328 -4.91 -1.96 -3.50
C ARG A 328 -3.53 -1.56 -3.97
N ALA A 329 -3.24 -1.83 -5.25
CA ALA A 329 -2.09 -1.21 -5.92
C ALA A 329 -2.29 0.32 -5.91
N GLU A 330 -1.25 1.03 -5.49
CA GLU A 330 -1.20 2.50 -5.45
C GLU A 330 -0.41 3.05 -6.62
#